data_08aa9ba3fd531ed7d71291484a6df862
#
_entry.id   08aa9ba3fd531ed7d71291484a6df862
#
_cell.length_a   1.000
_cell.length_b   1.000
_cell.length_c   1.000
_cell.angle_alpha   90.00
_cell.angle_beta   90.00
_cell.angle_gamma   90.00
#
_symmetry.space_group_name_H-M   'P 1'
#
loop_
_entity.id
_entity.type
_entity.pdbx_description
1 polymer ?
#
loop_
_entity_poly.entity_id
_entity_poly.type
_entity_poly.pdbx_seq_one_letter_code
_entity_poly.pdbx_strand_id
1 'polypeptide(L)'
;MSIAEQLPVVAASDETCGPDDCGPGVSRPGLDEQSATTYAEWFAVLADPTRVRLLHTVSTSRSGSMRVGDLAEALGISQSTCSHHVKKLAEVGFVAVDKVGTASIVSVNPACCTGLPHAADVVMGTLATLPCCPEDLPTEVTTRAMTDEDLDVVRDIYAEGVATRNATFETQVPTARQLAAKWLADHRWVAERDGVVVGWAAAGPVSTREAYAGVAETSVYVTESARGRGVGKALLHRQVNEADTRGLWTLQTSIFPENRASIALHHSAGYRTLAVRPRIARLDGVWRDTVLLERRRETD
;
A
#
# COMPACT_ATOMS: atom_id res chain seq x y z
N MET A 1 28.46 16.28 4.35
CA MET A 1 27.29 15.65 4.99
C MET A 1 26.54 14.88 3.91
N SER A 2 26.31 13.61 4.12
CA SER A 2 25.65 12.73 3.14
C SER A 2 24.17 13.07 3.07
N ILE A 3 23.60 13.15 1.85
CA ILE A 3 22.17 13.46 1.60
C ILE A 3 21.25 12.40 2.25
N ALA A 4 21.75 11.23 2.58
CA ALA A 4 21.02 10.20 3.33
C ALA A 4 20.60 10.64 4.75
N GLU A 5 21.21 11.70 5.30
CA GLU A 5 20.89 12.27 6.63
C GLU A 5 19.80 13.35 6.58
N GLN A 6 19.29 13.72 5.41
CA GLN A 6 18.36 14.84 5.25
C GLN A 6 16.91 14.43 4.95
N LEU A 7 16.63 13.13 4.84
CA LEU A 7 15.23 12.69 4.78
C LEU A 7 14.73 12.57 6.22
N PRO A 8 13.73 13.35 6.64
CA PRO A 8 13.10 13.13 7.94
C PRO A 8 12.48 11.73 7.91
N VAL A 9 13.11 10.79 8.58
CA VAL A 9 12.46 9.55 8.95
C VAL A 9 11.52 9.94 10.06
N VAL A 10 10.23 10.01 9.77
CA VAL A 10 9.21 10.07 10.83
C VAL A 10 9.36 8.75 11.57
N ALA A 11 10.02 8.80 12.72
CA ALA A 11 10.04 7.67 13.64
C ALA A 11 8.57 7.37 13.97
N ALA A 12 8.11 6.16 13.68
CA ALA A 12 6.88 5.67 14.26
C ALA A 12 7.04 5.81 15.78
N SER A 13 6.14 6.53 16.43
CA SER A 13 6.14 6.60 17.88
C SER A 13 5.91 5.17 18.38
N ASP A 14 6.83 4.65 19.19
CA ASP A 14 6.79 3.33 19.85
C ASP A 14 5.65 3.21 20.89
N GLU A 15 4.59 3.98 20.78
CA GLU A 15 3.46 3.91 21.69
C GLU A 15 2.48 2.83 21.21
N THR A 16 2.67 1.64 21.74
CA THR A 16 1.63 0.58 21.70
C THR A 16 0.38 1.11 22.39
N CYS A 17 -0.72 1.15 21.65
CA CYS A 17 -2.04 1.52 22.17
C CYS A 17 -2.41 0.59 23.33
N GLY A 18 -2.40 1.09 24.55
CA GLY A 18 -2.92 0.39 25.74
C GLY A 18 -4.47 0.30 25.67
N PRO A 19 -5.08 -0.60 26.45
CA PRO A 19 -6.55 -0.74 26.48
C PRO A 19 -7.28 0.56 26.88
N ASP A 20 -6.59 1.52 27.47
CA ASP A 20 -7.13 2.82 27.90
C ASP A 20 -6.93 3.93 26.84
N ASP A 21 -6.17 3.68 25.77
CA ASP A 21 -5.84 4.67 24.74
C ASP A 21 -6.86 4.75 23.58
N CYS A 22 -7.91 3.96 23.63
CA CYS A 22 -8.91 3.83 22.56
C CYS A 22 -10.25 4.53 22.86
N GLY A 23 -10.29 5.52 23.73
CA GLY A 23 -11.51 6.27 24.05
C GLY A 23 -11.91 7.31 23.00
N PRO A 24 -13.20 7.68 22.89
CA PRO A 24 -13.63 8.79 22.06
C PRO A 24 -13.00 10.09 22.57
N GLY A 25 -12.08 10.66 21.80
CA GLY A 25 -11.36 11.89 22.15
C GLY A 25 -9.83 11.75 22.23
N VAL A 26 -9.26 10.57 22.03
CA VAL A 26 -7.80 10.42 21.88
C VAL A 26 -7.39 11.04 20.54
N SER A 27 -6.86 12.25 20.61
CA SER A 27 -6.25 12.95 19.46
C SER A 27 -4.96 12.24 19.11
N ARG A 28 -4.89 11.65 17.94
CA ARG A 28 -3.62 11.15 17.41
C ARG A 28 -2.64 12.31 17.25
N PRO A 29 -1.35 12.10 17.47
CA PRO A 29 -0.36 13.09 17.11
C PRO A 29 -0.52 13.37 15.61
N GLY A 30 -0.86 14.61 15.28
CA GLY A 30 -0.90 15.07 13.89
C GLY A 30 0.52 15.05 13.31
N LEU A 31 0.61 15.22 11.98
CA LEU A 31 1.90 15.45 11.33
C LEU A 31 2.57 16.67 11.99
N ASP A 32 3.81 16.49 12.46
CA ASP A 32 4.56 17.58 13.07
C ASP A 32 4.83 18.71 12.06
N GLU A 33 4.99 19.94 12.58
CA GLU A 33 5.11 21.14 11.74
C GLU A 33 6.36 21.11 10.84
N GLN A 34 7.46 20.51 11.30
CA GLN A 34 8.70 20.42 10.53
C GLN A 34 8.53 19.48 9.33
N SER A 35 7.95 18.28 9.55
CA SER A 35 7.63 17.33 8.48
C SER A 35 6.61 17.91 7.51
N ALA A 36 5.57 18.57 8.01
CA ALA A 36 4.56 19.23 7.18
C ALA A 36 5.17 20.30 6.27
N THR A 37 6.07 21.13 6.81
CA THR A 37 6.80 22.17 6.05
C THR A 37 7.67 21.52 4.97
N THR A 38 8.45 20.51 5.34
CA THR A 38 9.33 19.80 4.40
C THR A 38 8.55 19.18 3.22
N TYR A 39 7.45 18.50 3.52
CA TYR A 39 6.63 17.88 2.48
C TYR A 39 5.92 18.93 1.62
N ALA A 40 5.46 20.04 2.20
CA ALA A 40 4.87 21.14 1.46
C ALA A 40 5.89 21.75 0.47
N GLU A 41 7.15 21.91 0.86
CA GLU A 41 8.22 22.38 -0.02
C GLU A 41 8.47 21.42 -1.20
N TRP A 42 8.49 20.10 -0.94
CA TRP A 42 8.65 19.08 -1.98
C TRP A 42 7.53 19.12 -3.00
N PHE A 43 6.28 19.17 -2.54
CA PHE A 43 5.13 19.27 -3.44
C PHE A 43 5.10 20.62 -4.19
N ALA A 44 5.46 21.73 -3.55
CA ALA A 44 5.53 23.02 -4.18
C ALA A 44 6.58 23.07 -5.31
N VAL A 45 7.72 22.41 -5.12
CA VAL A 45 8.73 22.29 -6.18
C VAL A 45 8.17 21.49 -7.37
N LEU A 46 7.36 20.46 -7.15
CA LEU A 46 6.75 19.67 -8.21
C LEU A 46 5.47 20.29 -8.79
N ALA A 47 4.98 21.39 -8.28
CA ALA A 47 3.81 22.09 -8.82
C ALA A 47 4.06 22.79 -10.17
N ASP A 48 5.27 22.71 -10.71
CA ASP A 48 5.65 23.25 -12.02
C ASP A 48 5.76 22.12 -13.06
N PRO A 49 5.00 22.16 -14.17
CA PRO A 49 5.03 21.11 -15.19
C PRO A 49 6.40 20.87 -15.81
N THR A 50 7.22 21.93 -15.95
CA THR A 50 8.56 21.81 -16.52
C THR A 50 9.48 21.01 -15.59
N ARG A 51 9.40 21.22 -14.29
CA ARG A 51 10.17 20.45 -13.30
C ARG A 51 9.76 18.99 -13.27
N VAL A 52 8.46 18.69 -13.37
CA VAL A 52 7.96 17.30 -13.46
C VAL A 52 8.51 16.63 -14.73
N ARG A 53 8.41 17.29 -15.89
CA ARG A 53 8.97 16.77 -17.16
C ARG A 53 10.47 16.57 -17.08
N LEU A 54 11.20 17.51 -16.48
CA LEU A 54 12.64 17.45 -16.29
C LEU A 54 13.03 16.23 -15.45
N LEU A 55 12.43 16.06 -14.27
CA LEU A 55 12.70 14.94 -13.39
C LEU A 55 12.41 13.61 -14.10
N HIS A 56 11.27 13.49 -14.79
CA HIS A 56 10.92 12.32 -15.58
C HIS A 56 11.95 12.03 -16.69
N THR A 57 12.36 13.06 -17.44
CA THR A 57 13.32 12.89 -18.55
C THR A 57 14.67 12.40 -18.05
N VAL A 58 15.17 12.92 -16.92
CA VAL A 58 16.43 12.45 -16.31
C VAL A 58 16.27 11.02 -15.79
N SER A 59 15.19 10.71 -15.06
CA SER A 59 14.96 9.39 -14.45
C SER A 59 14.78 8.27 -15.47
N THR A 60 14.23 8.59 -16.65
CA THR A 60 14.02 7.63 -17.74
C THR A 60 15.17 7.61 -18.76
N SER A 61 16.19 8.45 -18.59
CA SER A 61 17.38 8.41 -19.45
C SER A 61 18.16 7.10 -19.22
N ARG A 62 18.87 6.63 -20.25
CA ARG A 62 19.55 5.32 -20.25
C ARG A 62 20.58 5.17 -19.12
N SER A 63 21.24 6.28 -18.74
CA SER A 63 22.24 6.34 -17.68
C SER A 63 21.72 6.81 -16.32
N GLY A 64 20.42 7.20 -16.23
CA GLY A 64 19.88 7.88 -15.05
C GLY A 64 20.45 9.30 -14.83
N SER A 65 21.17 9.83 -15.83
CA SER A 65 21.79 11.16 -15.77
C SER A 65 21.84 11.82 -17.14
N MET A 66 21.84 13.17 -17.18
CA MET A 66 21.92 13.95 -18.43
C MET A 66 22.73 15.23 -18.23
N ARG A 67 23.35 15.73 -19.31
CA ARG A 67 23.91 17.09 -19.30
C ARG A 67 22.78 18.10 -19.31
N VAL A 68 22.96 19.22 -18.61
CA VAL A 68 21.97 20.31 -18.60
C VAL A 68 21.62 20.82 -20.02
N GLY A 69 22.61 20.86 -20.93
CA GLY A 69 22.39 21.26 -22.34
C GLY A 69 21.48 20.27 -23.07
N ASP A 70 21.78 18.97 -22.98
CA ASP A 70 20.99 17.90 -23.63
C ASP A 70 19.57 17.84 -23.07
N LEU A 71 19.43 18.09 -21.76
CA LEU A 71 18.14 18.15 -21.07
C LEU A 71 17.32 19.35 -21.53
N ALA A 72 17.94 20.50 -21.70
CA ALA A 72 17.30 21.70 -22.23
C ALA A 72 16.78 21.48 -23.66
N GLU A 73 17.59 20.83 -24.51
CA GLU A 73 17.21 20.49 -25.89
C GLU A 73 16.02 19.47 -25.87
N ALA A 74 16.10 18.42 -25.07
CA ALA A 74 15.05 17.41 -24.96
C ALA A 74 13.71 17.99 -24.48
N LEU A 75 13.74 19.05 -23.67
CA LEU A 75 12.54 19.72 -23.16
C LEU A 75 12.05 20.87 -24.05
N GLY A 76 12.86 21.32 -25.04
CA GLY A 76 12.55 22.45 -25.90
C GLY A 76 12.58 23.82 -25.17
N ILE A 77 13.47 23.97 -24.17
CA ILE A 77 13.61 25.18 -23.36
C ILE A 77 15.04 25.74 -23.44
N SER A 78 15.23 27.00 -23.04
CA SER A 78 16.58 27.55 -22.98
C SER A 78 17.43 26.88 -21.89
N GLN A 79 18.77 26.83 -22.10
CA GLN A 79 19.70 26.28 -21.11
C GLN A 79 19.63 27.06 -19.78
N SER A 80 19.42 28.36 -19.80
CA SER A 80 19.28 29.16 -18.59
C SER A 80 18.01 28.80 -17.81
N THR A 81 16.88 28.61 -18.51
CA THR A 81 15.62 28.12 -17.92
C THR A 81 15.78 26.74 -17.34
N CYS A 82 16.41 25.80 -18.07
CA CYS A 82 16.70 24.48 -17.61
C CYS A 82 17.56 24.51 -16.33
N SER A 83 18.65 25.29 -16.32
CA SER A 83 19.52 25.44 -15.14
C SER A 83 18.77 25.99 -13.93
N HIS A 84 17.83 26.90 -14.12
CA HIS A 84 16.98 27.43 -13.04
C HIS A 84 16.09 26.32 -12.44
N HIS A 85 15.42 25.52 -13.27
CA HIS A 85 14.58 24.42 -12.80
C HIS A 85 15.40 23.31 -12.15
N VAL A 86 16.57 22.96 -12.71
CA VAL A 86 17.53 22.02 -12.09
C VAL A 86 17.94 22.47 -10.70
N LYS A 87 18.29 23.77 -10.56
CA LYS A 87 18.66 24.33 -9.26
C LYS A 87 17.54 24.16 -8.23
N LYS A 88 16.28 24.43 -8.61
CA LYS A 88 15.12 24.27 -7.72
C LYS A 88 14.89 22.83 -7.29
N LEU A 89 15.07 21.86 -8.17
CA LEU A 89 15.00 20.44 -7.84
C LEU A 89 16.16 19.98 -6.96
N ALA A 90 17.35 20.56 -7.14
CA ALA A 90 18.53 20.25 -6.33
C ALA A 90 18.44 20.84 -4.91
N GLU A 91 17.81 22.01 -4.76
CA GLU A 91 17.59 22.67 -3.45
C GLU A 91 16.80 21.76 -2.48
N VAL A 92 15.84 20.97 -3.00
CA VAL A 92 15.05 20.00 -2.22
C VAL A 92 15.58 18.57 -2.30
N GLY A 93 16.72 18.36 -2.96
CA GLY A 93 17.39 17.06 -3.02
C GLY A 93 16.80 16.06 -4.01
N PHE A 94 15.93 16.45 -4.94
CA PHE A 94 15.37 15.54 -5.95
C PHE A 94 16.38 15.15 -7.03
N VAL A 95 17.33 16.01 -7.32
CA VAL A 95 18.43 15.76 -8.24
C VAL A 95 19.76 16.13 -7.61
N ALA A 96 20.81 15.45 -8.00
CA ALA A 96 22.19 15.85 -7.76
C ALA A 96 22.75 16.50 -9.03
N VAL A 97 23.68 17.45 -8.87
CA VAL A 97 24.36 18.15 -9.97
C VAL A 97 25.85 18.08 -9.77
N ASP A 98 26.52 17.33 -10.65
CA ASP A 98 27.96 17.17 -10.66
C ASP A 98 28.61 17.95 -11.81
N LYS A 99 29.76 18.52 -11.56
CA LYS A 99 30.55 19.18 -12.62
C LYS A 99 31.60 18.22 -13.18
N VAL A 100 31.53 18.00 -14.49
CA VAL A 100 32.52 17.21 -15.24
C VAL A 100 33.15 18.12 -16.32
N GLY A 101 34.29 18.67 -16.04
CA GLY A 101 34.92 19.71 -16.86
C GLY A 101 34.04 20.99 -16.89
N THR A 102 33.64 21.40 -18.08
CA THR A 102 32.74 22.55 -18.28
C THR A 102 31.25 22.19 -18.25
N ALA A 103 30.92 20.89 -18.22
CA ALA A 103 29.54 20.41 -18.26
C ALA A 103 28.97 20.18 -16.83
N SER A 104 27.70 20.52 -16.64
CA SER A 104 26.93 20.11 -15.46
C SER A 104 26.12 18.89 -15.82
N ILE A 105 26.29 17.81 -15.05
CA ILE A 105 25.56 16.55 -15.17
C ILE A 105 24.49 16.52 -14.07
N VAL A 106 23.26 16.26 -14.46
CA VAL A 106 22.12 16.10 -13.54
C VAL A 106 21.78 14.64 -13.45
N SER A 107 21.66 14.13 -12.24
CA SER A 107 21.19 12.77 -11.95
C SER A 107 20.05 12.79 -10.92
N VAL A 108 19.15 11.80 -10.99
CA VAL A 108 18.11 11.66 -9.96
C VAL A 108 18.75 11.19 -8.67
N ASN A 109 18.39 11.81 -7.55
CA ASN A 109 18.79 11.32 -6.24
C ASN A 109 18.02 10.02 -5.93
N PRO A 110 18.65 8.88 -5.71
CA PRO A 110 17.97 7.62 -5.40
C PRO A 110 17.05 7.69 -4.18
N ALA A 111 17.38 8.53 -3.19
CA ALA A 111 16.56 8.73 -2.00
C ALA A 111 15.21 9.41 -2.33
N CYS A 112 15.11 10.16 -3.43
CA CYS A 112 13.86 10.76 -3.90
C CYS A 112 12.81 9.70 -4.26
N CYS A 113 13.24 8.54 -4.80
CA CYS A 113 12.34 7.46 -5.20
C CYS A 113 11.62 6.80 -4.01
N THR A 114 12.17 6.93 -2.81
CA THR A 114 11.55 6.45 -1.56
C THR A 114 10.92 7.59 -0.77
N GLY A 115 11.51 8.77 -0.77
CA GLY A 115 11.08 9.91 0.02
C GLY A 115 9.76 10.53 -0.45
N LEU A 116 9.59 10.74 -1.76
CA LEU A 116 8.38 11.37 -2.28
C LEU A 116 7.12 10.50 -2.15
N PRO A 117 7.13 9.19 -2.48
CA PRO A 117 6.03 8.30 -2.16
C PRO A 117 5.74 8.26 -0.66
N HIS A 118 6.78 8.18 0.19
CA HIS A 118 6.62 8.22 1.64
C HIS A 118 5.94 9.52 2.12
N ALA A 119 6.37 10.68 1.62
CA ALA A 119 5.74 11.96 1.96
C ALA A 119 4.25 11.98 1.58
N ALA A 120 3.90 11.45 0.41
CA ALA A 120 2.50 11.34 -0.01
C ALA A 120 1.71 10.41 0.92
N ASP A 121 2.27 9.27 1.28
CA ASP A 121 1.65 8.31 2.20
C ASP A 121 1.44 8.92 3.60
N VAL A 122 2.43 9.65 4.13
CA VAL A 122 2.31 10.35 5.44
C VAL A 122 1.22 11.41 5.39
N VAL A 123 1.23 12.28 4.37
CA VAL A 123 0.24 13.37 4.22
C VAL A 123 -1.18 12.81 4.05
N MET A 124 -1.32 11.69 3.35
CA MET A 124 -2.61 11.01 3.17
C MET A 124 -3.02 10.15 4.39
N GLY A 125 -2.19 10.09 5.41
CA GLY A 125 -2.45 9.29 6.60
C GLY A 125 -2.39 7.78 6.38
N THR A 126 -1.82 7.32 5.27
CA THR A 126 -1.77 5.88 4.92
C THR A 126 -0.76 5.11 5.76
N LEU A 127 0.21 5.82 6.38
CA LEU A 127 1.19 5.25 7.31
C LEU A 127 0.74 5.38 8.78
N ALA A 128 -0.34 6.10 9.05
CA ALA A 128 -0.89 6.14 10.40
C ALA A 128 -1.40 4.74 10.75
N THR A 129 -0.84 4.13 11.78
CA THR A 129 -1.41 2.95 12.40
C THR A 129 -2.82 3.31 12.84
N LEU A 130 -3.81 2.78 12.15
CA LEU A 130 -5.19 2.92 12.59
C LEU A 130 -5.34 1.98 13.78
N PRO A 131 -5.60 2.48 15.00
CA PRO A 131 -5.92 1.58 16.09
C PRO A 131 -7.09 0.73 15.63
N CYS A 132 -6.93 -0.54 15.83
CA CYS A 132 -7.97 -1.53 15.71
C CYS A 132 -8.96 -1.31 16.86
N CYS A 133 -9.76 -0.21 16.80
CA CYS A 133 -10.75 0.06 17.82
C CYS A 133 -11.95 -0.86 17.63
N PRO A 134 -12.22 -1.78 18.59
CA PRO A 134 -13.41 -2.63 18.58
C PRO A 134 -14.72 -1.84 18.49
N GLU A 135 -14.71 -0.60 18.98
CA GLU A 135 -15.87 0.31 19.01
C GLU A 135 -16.38 0.71 17.61
N ASP A 136 -15.50 0.65 16.62
CA ASP A 136 -15.86 0.97 15.22
C ASP A 136 -16.39 -0.24 14.43
N LEU A 137 -16.47 -1.42 15.04
CA LEU A 137 -16.95 -2.61 14.37
C LEU A 137 -18.49 -2.68 14.40
N PRO A 138 -19.11 -3.18 13.33
CA PRO A 138 -20.57 -3.34 13.32
C PRO A 138 -20.98 -4.39 14.36
N THR A 139 -21.90 -4.03 15.23
CA THR A 139 -22.39 -4.91 16.32
C THR A 139 -23.19 -6.11 15.83
N GLU A 140 -23.80 -5.98 14.64
CA GLU A 140 -24.57 -7.05 13.99
C GLU A 140 -23.71 -8.05 13.18
N VAL A 141 -22.40 -7.90 13.17
CA VAL A 141 -21.48 -8.81 12.47
C VAL A 141 -20.59 -9.51 13.49
N THR A 142 -20.64 -10.82 13.51
CA THR A 142 -19.75 -11.65 14.30
C THR A 142 -18.73 -12.33 13.41
N THR A 143 -17.51 -12.57 13.94
CA THR A 143 -16.46 -13.30 13.21
C THR A 143 -16.02 -14.51 14.01
N ARG A 144 -15.83 -15.65 13.32
CA ARG A 144 -15.31 -16.88 13.91
C ARG A 144 -14.33 -17.59 12.99
N ALA A 145 -13.61 -18.56 13.52
CA ALA A 145 -12.79 -19.45 12.69
C ALA A 145 -13.69 -20.17 11.66
N MET A 146 -13.16 -20.30 10.43
CA MET A 146 -13.80 -21.06 9.36
C MET A 146 -13.66 -22.54 9.62
N THR A 147 -14.73 -23.29 9.46
CA THR A 147 -14.75 -24.76 9.50
C THR A 147 -14.88 -25.34 8.10
N ASP A 148 -14.73 -26.66 7.99
CA ASP A 148 -14.91 -27.32 6.69
C ASP A 148 -16.38 -27.29 6.23
N GLU A 149 -17.33 -27.14 7.13
CA GLU A 149 -18.78 -26.99 6.84
C GLU A 149 -19.08 -25.65 6.14
N ASP A 150 -18.21 -24.63 6.32
CA ASP A 150 -18.38 -23.33 5.69
C ASP A 150 -17.87 -23.30 4.24
N LEU A 151 -17.10 -24.30 3.79
CA LEU A 151 -16.36 -24.24 2.54
C LEU A 151 -17.25 -24.08 1.30
N ASP A 152 -18.47 -24.60 1.31
CA ASP A 152 -19.39 -24.45 0.18
C ASP A 152 -19.90 -23.01 0.07
N VAL A 153 -20.36 -22.40 1.17
CA VAL A 153 -20.80 -21.00 1.18
C VAL A 153 -19.64 -20.04 0.91
N VAL A 154 -18.44 -20.34 1.41
CA VAL A 154 -17.20 -19.57 1.14
C VAL A 154 -16.88 -19.60 -0.34
N ARG A 155 -17.00 -20.77 -1.00
CA ARG A 155 -16.84 -20.92 -2.44
C ARG A 155 -17.88 -20.14 -3.23
N ASP A 156 -19.13 -20.11 -2.80
CA ASP A 156 -20.18 -19.35 -3.46
C ASP A 156 -19.95 -17.85 -3.38
N ILE A 157 -19.53 -17.34 -2.20
CA ILE A 157 -19.11 -15.94 -2.03
C ILE A 157 -17.89 -15.62 -2.92
N TYR A 158 -16.93 -16.56 -3.05
CA TYR A 158 -15.82 -16.39 -3.96
C TYR A 158 -16.25 -16.32 -5.43
N ALA A 159 -17.24 -17.12 -5.81
CA ALA A 159 -17.82 -17.12 -7.16
C ALA A 159 -18.42 -15.74 -7.52
N GLU A 160 -19.11 -15.08 -6.57
CA GLU A 160 -19.55 -13.70 -6.76
C GLU A 160 -18.37 -12.77 -7.07
N GLY A 161 -17.25 -12.90 -6.34
CA GLY A 161 -16.03 -12.13 -6.57
C GLY A 161 -15.44 -12.38 -7.97
N VAL A 162 -15.34 -13.63 -8.38
CA VAL A 162 -14.90 -14.03 -9.74
C VAL A 162 -15.79 -13.40 -10.82
N ALA A 163 -17.10 -13.39 -10.61
CA ALA A 163 -18.07 -12.83 -11.55
C ALA A 163 -17.90 -11.33 -11.77
N THR A 164 -17.42 -10.58 -10.75
CA THR A 164 -17.18 -9.13 -10.87
C THR A 164 -16.06 -8.77 -11.84
N ARG A 165 -15.14 -9.70 -12.14
CA ARG A 165 -13.90 -9.42 -12.89
C ARG A 165 -13.01 -8.33 -12.28
N ASN A 166 -13.26 -7.99 -11.00
CA ASN A 166 -12.57 -6.91 -10.29
C ASN A 166 -11.99 -7.35 -8.93
N ALA A 167 -11.98 -8.65 -8.63
CA ALA A 167 -11.54 -9.15 -7.33
C ALA A 167 -10.43 -10.21 -7.41
N THR A 168 -10.21 -10.84 -8.55
CA THR A 168 -9.24 -11.92 -8.71
C THR A 168 -8.90 -12.13 -10.20
N PHE A 169 -7.73 -12.71 -10.46
CA PHE A 169 -7.35 -13.19 -11.80
C PHE A 169 -7.98 -14.55 -12.17
N GLU A 170 -8.58 -15.23 -11.21
CA GLU A 170 -9.26 -16.50 -11.49
C GLU A 170 -10.47 -16.26 -12.39
N THR A 171 -10.59 -17.06 -13.45
CA THR A 171 -11.71 -17.02 -14.40
C THR A 171 -12.72 -18.14 -14.16
N GLN A 172 -12.31 -19.16 -13.43
CA GLN A 172 -13.13 -20.29 -13.01
C GLN A 172 -13.11 -20.40 -11.50
N VAL A 173 -14.22 -20.79 -10.91
CA VAL A 173 -14.34 -20.97 -9.46
C VAL A 173 -13.69 -22.30 -9.08
N PRO A 174 -12.64 -22.31 -8.24
CA PRO A 174 -12.06 -23.55 -7.73
C PRO A 174 -13.06 -24.37 -6.91
N THR A 175 -12.81 -25.66 -6.75
CA THR A 175 -13.57 -26.46 -5.78
C THR A 175 -13.27 -25.96 -4.36
N ALA A 176 -14.20 -26.19 -3.43
CA ALA A 176 -14.03 -25.84 -2.01
C ALA A 176 -12.71 -26.38 -1.43
N ARG A 177 -12.38 -27.63 -1.75
CA ARG A 177 -11.12 -28.25 -1.32
C ARG A 177 -9.87 -27.59 -1.91
N GLN A 178 -9.90 -27.21 -3.19
CA GLN A 178 -8.78 -26.51 -3.83
C GLN A 178 -8.60 -25.11 -3.23
N LEU A 179 -9.71 -24.45 -2.88
CA LEU A 179 -9.67 -23.14 -2.25
C LEU A 179 -9.06 -23.23 -0.84
N ALA A 180 -9.56 -24.18 0.00
CA ALA A 180 -9.06 -24.40 1.34
C ALA A 180 -7.57 -24.79 1.38
N ALA A 181 -7.09 -25.53 0.38
CA ALA A 181 -5.69 -25.97 0.31
C ALA A 181 -4.69 -24.80 0.06
N LYS A 182 -5.16 -23.64 -0.34
CA LYS A 182 -4.33 -22.44 -0.53
C LYS A 182 -4.01 -21.71 0.79
N TRP A 183 -4.71 -22.02 1.88
CA TRP A 183 -4.68 -21.22 3.10
C TRP A 183 -4.02 -21.93 4.28
N LEU A 184 -3.46 -21.14 5.17
CA LEU A 184 -3.01 -21.57 6.48
C LEU A 184 -4.23 -21.93 7.34
N ALA A 185 -4.23 -23.12 7.96
CA ALA A 185 -5.38 -23.65 8.68
C ALA A 185 -5.86 -22.72 9.81
N ASP A 186 -4.92 -22.09 10.53
CA ASP A 186 -5.20 -21.22 11.68
C ASP A 186 -5.50 -19.76 11.29
N HIS A 187 -5.52 -19.44 9.98
CA HIS A 187 -5.73 -18.11 9.46
C HIS A 187 -6.86 -18.04 8.43
N ARG A 188 -8.01 -18.64 8.80
CA ARG A 188 -9.24 -18.67 8.01
C ARG A 188 -10.43 -18.24 8.88
N TRP A 189 -11.19 -17.24 8.43
CA TRP A 189 -12.27 -16.64 9.19
C TRP A 189 -13.52 -16.48 8.32
N VAL A 190 -14.69 -16.61 8.94
CA VAL A 190 -15.97 -16.22 8.35
C VAL A 190 -16.59 -15.11 9.17
N ALA A 191 -17.39 -14.28 8.51
CA ALA A 191 -18.25 -13.29 9.15
C ALA A 191 -19.71 -13.72 8.98
N GLU A 192 -20.44 -13.65 10.07
CA GLU A 192 -21.87 -13.97 10.13
C GLU A 192 -22.68 -12.73 10.46
N ARG A 193 -23.86 -12.67 9.85
CA ARG A 193 -24.92 -11.73 10.17
C ARG A 193 -26.22 -12.52 10.27
N ASP A 194 -26.96 -12.36 11.37
CA ASP A 194 -28.21 -13.11 11.63
C ASP A 194 -28.03 -14.63 11.49
N GLY A 195 -26.85 -15.15 11.87
CA GLY A 195 -26.53 -16.59 11.79
C GLY A 195 -26.19 -17.10 10.38
N VAL A 196 -26.08 -16.19 9.38
CA VAL A 196 -25.74 -16.54 8.01
C VAL A 196 -24.34 -16.04 7.69
N VAL A 197 -23.49 -16.89 7.10
CA VAL A 197 -22.17 -16.49 6.60
C VAL A 197 -22.32 -15.55 5.42
N VAL A 198 -21.80 -14.33 5.56
CA VAL A 198 -21.90 -13.25 4.58
C VAL A 198 -20.55 -12.76 4.05
N GLY A 199 -19.46 -13.34 4.53
CA GLY A 199 -18.12 -13.00 4.06
C GLY A 199 -17.06 -13.90 4.70
N TRP A 200 -15.85 -13.87 4.15
CA TRP A 200 -14.73 -14.62 4.66
C TRP A 200 -13.40 -13.88 4.45
N ALA A 201 -12.42 -14.21 5.28
CA ALA A 201 -11.04 -13.80 5.12
C ALA A 201 -10.12 -14.99 5.32
N ALA A 202 -9.04 -15.05 4.58
CA ALA A 202 -8.04 -16.11 4.74
C ALA A 202 -6.65 -15.59 4.39
N ALA A 203 -5.61 -16.23 4.93
CA ALA A 203 -4.22 -15.98 4.63
C ALA A 203 -3.55 -17.25 4.11
N GLY A 204 -2.80 -17.13 3.02
CA GLY A 204 -2.02 -18.21 2.44
C GLY A 204 -0.52 -17.90 2.47
N PRO A 205 0.37 -18.91 2.48
CA PRO A 205 1.81 -18.68 2.49
C PRO A 205 2.26 -18.10 1.16
N VAL A 206 3.15 -17.11 1.19
CA VAL A 206 3.75 -16.53 -0.04
C VAL A 206 4.91 -17.35 -0.56
N SER A 207 5.50 -18.22 0.27
CA SER A 207 6.66 -19.02 -0.06
C SER A 207 6.73 -20.27 0.83
N THR A 208 7.37 -21.32 0.32
CA THR A 208 7.70 -22.53 1.08
C THR A 208 9.02 -22.43 1.85
N ARG A 209 9.74 -21.32 1.70
CA ARG A 209 11.04 -21.11 2.38
C ARG A 209 10.81 -20.67 3.81
N GLU A 210 11.50 -21.29 4.77
CA GLU A 210 11.38 -21.02 6.21
C GLU A 210 11.56 -19.52 6.56
N ALA A 211 12.46 -18.84 5.89
CA ALA A 211 12.67 -17.38 6.07
C ALA A 211 11.43 -16.52 5.79
N TYR A 212 10.40 -17.08 5.14
CA TYR A 212 9.12 -16.41 4.85
C TYR A 212 7.95 -17.00 5.62
N ALA A 213 8.20 -17.83 6.64
CA ALA A 213 7.14 -18.53 7.37
C ALA A 213 6.06 -17.61 7.98
N GLY A 214 6.43 -16.38 8.35
CA GLY A 214 5.49 -15.37 8.87
C GLY A 214 5.03 -14.35 7.84
N VAL A 215 5.23 -14.59 6.53
CA VAL A 215 4.73 -13.73 5.46
C VAL A 215 3.56 -14.41 4.76
N ALA A 216 2.41 -13.77 4.74
CA ALA A 216 1.20 -14.34 4.15
C ALA A 216 0.52 -13.38 3.17
N GLU A 217 -0.05 -13.95 2.11
CA GLU A 217 -0.97 -13.24 1.21
C GLU A 217 -2.40 -13.37 1.72
N THR A 218 -3.08 -12.25 1.85
CA THR A 218 -4.43 -12.17 2.42
C THR A 218 -5.50 -11.99 1.36
N SER A 219 -6.67 -12.56 1.62
CA SER A 219 -7.86 -12.43 0.80
C SER A 219 -9.06 -12.13 1.68
N VAL A 220 -9.94 -11.24 1.22
CA VAL A 220 -11.22 -10.89 1.86
C VAL A 220 -12.30 -10.82 0.81
N TYR A 221 -13.42 -11.49 1.06
CA TYR A 221 -14.58 -11.49 0.17
C TYR A 221 -15.85 -11.31 1.00
N VAL A 222 -16.78 -10.52 0.47
CA VAL A 222 -18.09 -10.24 1.09
C VAL A 222 -19.16 -10.40 0.01
N THR A 223 -20.21 -11.15 0.34
CA THR A 223 -21.37 -11.31 -0.56
C THR A 223 -21.96 -9.93 -0.92
N GLU A 224 -22.48 -9.81 -2.13
CA GLU A 224 -22.96 -8.54 -2.67
C GLU A 224 -24.00 -7.87 -1.76
N SER A 225 -24.93 -8.64 -1.23
CA SER A 225 -26.02 -8.16 -0.37
C SER A 225 -25.56 -7.60 0.99
N ALA A 226 -24.32 -7.93 1.43
CA ALA A 226 -23.77 -7.49 2.71
C ALA A 226 -22.63 -6.45 2.58
N ARG A 227 -22.31 -6.02 1.34
CA ARG A 227 -21.30 -4.96 1.14
C ARG A 227 -21.77 -3.62 1.70
N GLY A 228 -20.82 -2.78 2.10
CA GLY A 228 -21.09 -1.46 2.68
C GLY A 228 -21.64 -1.51 4.12
N ARG A 229 -21.69 -2.69 4.76
CA ARG A 229 -22.24 -2.89 6.11
C ARG A 229 -21.16 -3.25 7.15
N GLY A 230 -19.89 -2.93 6.88
CA GLY A 230 -18.79 -3.15 7.80
C GLY A 230 -18.25 -4.59 7.87
N VAL A 231 -18.84 -5.56 7.13
CA VAL A 231 -18.42 -6.97 7.15
C VAL A 231 -16.93 -7.14 6.81
N GLY A 232 -16.47 -6.47 5.75
CA GLY A 232 -15.04 -6.50 5.38
C GLY A 232 -14.14 -5.93 6.46
N LYS A 233 -14.58 -4.86 7.16
CA LYS A 233 -13.84 -4.26 8.28
C LYS A 233 -13.71 -5.25 9.44
N ALA A 234 -14.80 -5.91 9.83
CA ALA A 234 -14.79 -6.93 10.89
C ALA A 234 -13.86 -8.11 10.55
N LEU A 235 -13.88 -8.58 9.31
CA LEU A 235 -13.00 -9.66 8.83
C LEU A 235 -11.52 -9.27 8.84
N LEU A 236 -11.17 -8.10 8.31
CA LEU A 236 -9.77 -7.64 8.32
C LEU A 236 -9.27 -7.39 9.74
N HIS A 237 -10.10 -6.79 10.60
CA HIS A 237 -9.78 -6.61 12.00
C HIS A 237 -9.44 -7.95 12.67
N ARG A 238 -10.29 -8.97 12.47
CA ARG A 238 -10.03 -10.31 12.99
C ARG A 238 -8.73 -10.90 12.44
N GLN A 239 -8.53 -10.81 11.12
CA GLN A 239 -7.37 -11.35 10.43
C GLN A 239 -6.05 -10.70 10.91
N VAL A 240 -6.03 -9.39 11.07
CA VAL A 240 -4.86 -8.62 11.51
C VAL A 240 -4.50 -9.00 12.95
N ASN A 241 -5.47 -8.98 13.88
CA ASN A 241 -5.21 -9.30 15.28
C ASN A 241 -4.72 -10.74 15.48
N GLU A 242 -5.32 -11.68 14.77
CA GLU A 242 -4.89 -13.08 14.85
C GLU A 242 -3.52 -13.31 14.18
N ALA A 243 -3.19 -12.55 13.12
CA ALA A 243 -1.89 -12.61 12.51
C ALA A 243 -0.80 -12.14 13.48
N ASP A 244 -1.03 -11.03 14.19
CA ASP A 244 -0.09 -10.47 15.15
C ASP A 244 0.16 -11.42 16.34
N THR A 245 -0.86 -12.18 16.77
CA THR A 245 -0.76 -13.11 17.90
C THR A 245 -0.26 -14.50 17.50
N ARG A 246 -0.41 -14.91 16.24
CA ARG A 246 -0.11 -16.28 15.77
C ARG A 246 1.11 -16.37 14.84
N GLY A 247 2.03 -15.41 14.93
CA GLY A 247 3.35 -15.50 14.32
C GLY A 247 3.46 -15.05 12.86
N LEU A 248 2.44 -14.41 12.30
CA LEU A 248 2.57 -13.71 11.02
C LEU A 248 3.06 -12.29 11.27
N TRP A 249 4.21 -11.94 10.71
CA TRP A 249 4.78 -10.60 10.85
C TRP A 249 4.57 -9.70 9.64
N THR A 250 4.18 -10.28 8.49
CA THR A 250 3.86 -9.50 7.28
C THR A 250 2.63 -10.08 6.60
N LEU A 251 1.63 -9.23 6.37
CA LEU A 251 0.48 -9.52 5.53
C LEU A 251 0.58 -8.69 4.26
N GLN A 252 0.39 -9.32 3.11
CA GLN A 252 0.35 -8.62 1.81
C GLN A 252 -0.88 -8.99 1.02
N THR A 253 -1.27 -8.12 0.10
CA THR A 253 -2.35 -8.38 -0.86
C THR A 253 -2.12 -7.62 -2.15
N SER A 254 -2.66 -8.13 -3.25
CA SER A 254 -2.62 -7.48 -4.56
C SER A 254 -4.05 -7.21 -5.04
N ILE A 255 -4.37 -5.95 -5.27
CA ILE A 255 -5.72 -5.48 -5.56
C ILE A 255 -5.73 -4.76 -6.92
N PHE A 256 -6.75 -4.94 -7.75
CA PHE A 256 -6.90 -4.16 -8.98
C PHE A 256 -7.10 -2.67 -8.64
N PRO A 257 -6.47 -1.73 -9.37
CA PRO A 257 -6.57 -0.30 -9.08
C PRO A 257 -8.01 0.23 -9.08
N GLU A 258 -8.89 -0.40 -9.82
CA GLU A 258 -10.31 -0.04 -9.91
C GLU A 258 -11.12 -0.47 -8.68
N ASN A 259 -10.62 -1.44 -7.92
CA ASN A 259 -11.24 -1.89 -6.68
C ASN A 259 -10.88 -0.98 -5.49
N ARG A 260 -11.25 0.30 -5.63
CA ARG A 260 -10.93 1.35 -4.65
C ARG A 260 -11.50 1.04 -3.26
N ALA A 261 -12.66 0.40 -3.20
CA ALA A 261 -13.28 0.01 -1.93
C ALA A 261 -12.41 -0.98 -1.15
N SER A 262 -11.84 -1.98 -1.83
CA SER A 262 -10.92 -2.93 -1.20
C SER A 262 -9.61 -2.25 -0.80
N ILE A 263 -9.05 -1.35 -1.63
CA ILE A 263 -7.84 -0.60 -1.28
C ILE A 263 -8.07 0.24 -0.01
N ALA A 264 -9.15 1.03 0.03
CA ALA A 264 -9.49 1.85 1.19
C ALA A 264 -9.74 1.00 2.45
N LEU A 265 -10.40 -0.15 2.29
CA LEU A 265 -10.63 -1.11 3.37
C LEU A 265 -9.30 -1.63 3.96
N HIS A 266 -8.33 -2.02 3.13
CA HIS A 266 -7.03 -2.48 3.61
C HIS A 266 -6.21 -1.35 4.23
N HIS A 267 -6.24 -0.14 3.67
CA HIS A 267 -5.62 1.02 4.32
C HIS A 267 -6.20 1.26 5.71
N SER A 268 -7.53 1.12 5.89
CA SER A 268 -8.17 1.25 7.21
C SER A 268 -7.76 0.18 8.22
N ALA A 269 -7.16 -0.92 7.78
CA ALA A 269 -6.63 -2.00 8.61
C ALA A 269 -5.09 -1.95 8.75
N GLY A 270 -4.47 -0.80 8.45
CA GLY A 270 -3.03 -0.57 8.63
C GLY A 270 -2.15 -1.07 7.47
N TYR A 271 -2.73 -1.49 6.34
CA TYR A 271 -1.94 -1.77 5.15
C TYR A 271 -1.50 -0.46 4.48
N ARG A 272 -0.31 -0.46 3.91
CA ARG A 272 0.21 0.63 3.08
C ARG A 272 0.41 0.16 1.65
N THR A 273 0.23 1.06 0.70
CA THR A 273 0.59 0.79 -0.69
C THR A 273 2.10 0.79 -0.85
N LEU A 274 2.65 -0.31 -1.37
CA LEU A 274 4.07 -0.39 -1.70
C LEU A 274 4.35 0.04 -3.13
N ALA A 275 3.54 -0.42 -4.08
CA ALA A 275 3.75 -0.16 -5.50
C ALA A 275 2.50 -0.45 -6.33
N VAL A 276 2.42 0.19 -7.50
CA VAL A 276 1.60 -0.29 -8.62
C VAL A 276 2.47 -1.22 -9.46
N ARG A 277 1.96 -2.40 -9.76
CA ARG A 277 2.62 -3.41 -10.59
C ARG A 277 1.96 -3.44 -11.96
N PRO A 278 2.47 -2.70 -12.95
CA PRO A 278 1.84 -2.59 -14.26
C PRO A 278 1.95 -3.92 -15.03
N ARG A 279 0.87 -4.28 -15.71
CA ARG A 279 0.79 -5.46 -16.59
C ARG A 279 1.29 -6.75 -15.93
N ILE A 280 0.92 -6.97 -14.67
CA ILE A 280 1.44 -8.09 -13.90
C ILE A 280 0.91 -9.44 -14.38
N ALA A 281 -0.34 -9.49 -14.84
CA ALA A 281 -0.97 -10.70 -15.34
C ALA A 281 -2.11 -10.37 -16.32
N ARG A 282 -2.66 -11.38 -16.98
CA ARG A 282 -3.80 -11.22 -17.91
C ARG A 282 -5.08 -11.76 -17.28
N LEU A 283 -6.16 -10.99 -17.44
CA LEU A 283 -7.52 -11.43 -17.17
C LEU A 283 -8.32 -11.36 -18.47
N ASP A 284 -8.89 -12.49 -18.90
CA ASP A 284 -9.61 -12.61 -20.18
C ASP A 284 -8.81 -12.04 -21.38
N GLY A 285 -7.50 -12.29 -21.42
CA GLY A 285 -6.59 -11.84 -22.46
C GLY A 285 -6.07 -10.40 -22.32
N VAL A 286 -6.64 -9.61 -21.43
CA VAL A 286 -6.26 -8.20 -21.20
C VAL A 286 -5.23 -8.10 -20.05
N TRP A 287 -4.14 -7.38 -20.30
CA TRP A 287 -3.17 -7.08 -19.27
C TRP A 287 -3.78 -6.18 -18.18
N ARG A 288 -3.59 -6.57 -16.93
CA ARG A 288 -4.08 -5.83 -15.77
C ARG A 288 -2.93 -5.44 -14.84
N ASP A 289 -3.09 -4.29 -14.25
CA ASP A 289 -2.23 -3.79 -13.20
C ASP A 289 -2.75 -4.26 -11.83
N THR A 290 -1.88 -4.29 -10.83
CA THR A 290 -2.30 -4.44 -9.43
C THR A 290 -1.59 -3.41 -8.55
N VAL A 291 -2.26 -3.01 -7.49
CA VAL A 291 -1.70 -2.29 -6.36
C VAL A 291 -1.27 -3.33 -5.33
N LEU A 292 0.02 -3.35 -5.00
CA LEU A 292 0.56 -4.19 -3.94
C LEU A 292 0.46 -3.42 -2.62
N LEU A 293 -0.24 -4.01 -1.66
CA LEU A 293 -0.35 -3.49 -0.30
C LEU A 293 0.31 -4.44 0.69
N GLU A 294 0.88 -3.89 1.74
CA GLU A 294 1.54 -4.64 2.81
C GLU A 294 1.20 -4.03 4.17
N ARG A 295 1.01 -4.88 5.16
CA ARG A 295 1.00 -4.52 6.57
C ARG A 295 2.09 -5.32 7.27
N ARG A 296 2.87 -4.65 8.09
CA ARG A 296 3.81 -5.31 9.00
C ARG A 296 3.33 -5.19 10.42
N ARG A 297 3.51 -6.25 11.19
CA ARG A 297 3.40 -6.19 12.65
C ARG A 297 4.47 -5.21 13.15
N GLU A 298 4.11 -4.35 14.08
CA GLU A 298 5.11 -3.60 14.84
C GLU A 298 5.96 -4.61 15.61
N THR A 299 7.24 -4.65 15.31
CA THR A 299 8.19 -5.51 16.03
C THR A 299 8.63 -4.79 17.29
N ASP A 300 8.66 -5.54 18.37
CA ASP A 300 9.29 -5.18 19.64
C ASP A 300 10.75 -4.73 19.45
#